data_a76c6329c425fbb5fea7bcef9b8b7a9c
#
_entry.id   a76c6329c425fbb5fea7bcef9b8b7a9c
#
_cell.length_a   1.000
_cell.length_b   1.000
_cell.length_c   1.000
_cell.angle_alpha   90.00
_cell.angle_beta   90.00
_cell.angle_gamma   90.00
#
_symmetry.space_group_name_H-M   'P 1'
#
loop_
_entity.id
_entity.type
_entity.pdbx_description
1 polymer ?
#
loop_
_entity_poly.entity_id
_entity_poly.type
_entity_poly.pdbx_seq_one_letter_code
_entity_poly.pdbx_strand_id
1 'polypeptide(L)'
;MKNALKSIDLFAGIGGIRIGFDNAFGEQIQTVFVSEWDKFAQKTYEANFKDNFKIAGDITKIDEDDIPEFDICLAGFPCQAFSLAGKRMGFDDDYKGLCRGTLFQDVVRICEHHKPKVIF
;
A
#
# COMPACT_ATOMS: atom_id res chain seq x y z
N MET A 1 0.18 24.39 6.01
CA MET A 1 1.40 23.57 6.01
C MET A 1 1.81 23.24 4.60
N LYS A 2 2.89 23.76 4.16
CA LYS A 2 3.26 23.66 2.77
C LYS A 2 4.13 22.45 2.42
N ASN A 3 4.75 21.80 3.38
CA ASN A 3 5.68 20.69 3.13
C ASN A 3 5.29 19.44 3.88
N ALA A 4 4.02 19.05 3.73
CA ALA A 4 3.58 17.79 4.32
C ALA A 4 4.34 16.63 3.69
N LEU A 5 4.67 15.63 4.49
CA LEU A 5 5.24 14.40 3.99
C LEU A 5 4.18 13.69 3.15
N LYS A 6 4.57 13.17 2.00
CA LYS A 6 3.66 12.45 1.13
C LYS A 6 3.81 10.97 1.36
N SER A 7 2.70 10.28 1.52
CA SER A 7 2.69 8.85 1.72
C SER A 7 1.89 8.13 0.66
N ILE A 8 2.25 6.88 0.40
CA ILE A 8 1.42 5.98 -0.38
C ILE A 8 1.05 4.79 0.50
N ASP A 9 -0.11 4.21 0.24
CA ASP A 9 -0.68 3.13 1.06
C ASP A 9 -0.91 1.92 0.15
N LEU A 10 0.01 0.98 0.18
CA LEU A 10 -0.03 -0.22 -0.64
C LEU A 10 -0.61 -1.38 0.17
N PHE A 11 -1.40 -2.23 -0.48
CA PHE A 11 -2.12 -3.31 0.19
C PHE A 11 -2.94 -2.73 1.34
N ALA A 12 -3.67 -1.67 1.01
CA ALA A 12 -4.22 -0.76 2.02
C ALA A 12 -5.28 -1.39 2.93
N GLY A 13 -5.96 -2.43 2.47
CA GLY A 13 -7.04 -3.04 3.24
C GLY A 13 -8.12 -2.03 3.54
N ILE A 14 -8.48 -1.89 4.79
CA ILE A 14 -9.46 -0.91 5.23
C ILE A 14 -8.82 0.36 5.80
N GLY A 15 -7.50 0.47 5.74
CA GLY A 15 -6.80 1.69 6.09
C GLY A 15 -6.25 1.78 7.50
N GLY A 16 -6.03 0.63 8.16
CA GLY A 16 -5.54 0.63 9.54
C GLY A 16 -4.19 1.28 9.71
N ILE A 17 -3.24 0.99 8.83
CA ILE A 17 -1.90 1.57 8.90
C ILE A 17 -1.98 3.08 8.66
N ARG A 18 -2.74 3.49 7.66
CA ARG A 18 -2.92 4.92 7.36
C ARG A 18 -3.50 5.67 8.55
N ILE A 19 -4.51 5.10 9.23
CA ILE A 19 -5.09 5.75 10.40
C ILE A 19 -4.02 6.01 11.46
N GLY A 20 -3.15 5.04 11.69
CA GLY A 20 -2.06 5.21 12.65
C GLY A 20 -1.14 6.37 12.29
N PHE A 21 -0.78 6.48 11.02
CA PHE A 21 0.08 7.55 10.55
C PHE A 21 -0.63 8.90 10.58
N ASP A 22 -1.90 8.95 10.17
CA ASP A 22 -2.67 10.18 10.21
C ASP A 22 -2.83 10.68 11.64
N ASN A 23 -3.04 9.78 12.60
CA ASN A 23 -3.15 10.15 14.00
C ASN A 23 -1.82 10.66 14.55
N ALA A 24 -0.71 10.09 14.11
CA ALA A 24 0.60 10.49 14.61
C ALA A 24 1.08 11.81 14.02
N PHE A 25 0.83 12.04 12.74
CA PHE A 25 1.39 13.17 12.00
C PHE A 25 0.39 14.30 11.75
N GLY A 26 -0.91 14.02 11.79
CA GLY A 26 -1.92 15.03 11.54
C GLY A 26 -1.77 15.68 10.17
N GLU A 27 -1.68 17.00 10.16
CA GLU A 27 -1.55 17.77 8.91
C GLU A 27 -0.16 17.69 8.30
N GLN A 28 0.77 17.04 8.97
CA GLN A 28 2.14 16.90 8.47
C GLN A 28 2.31 15.72 7.50
N ILE A 29 1.27 14.94 7.27
CA ILE A 29 1.29 13.83 6.32
C ILE A 29 0.10 13.92 5.38
N GLN A 30 0.31 13.57 4.13
CA GLN A 30 -0.75 13.55 3.12
C GLN A 30 -0.61 12.28 2.29
N THR A 31 -1.67 11.49 2.24
CA THR A 31 -1.72 10.32 1.37
C THR A 31 -1.97 10.76 -0.07
N VAL A 32 -1.12 10.34 -0.98
CA VAL A 32 -1.21 10.73 -2.40
C VAL A 32 -1.53 9.57 -3.32
N PHE A 33 -1.47 8.34 -2.84
CA PHE A 33 -1.77 7.16 -3.66
C PHE A 33 -2.16 6.01 -2.76
N VAL A 34 -3.15 5.23 -3.19
CA VAL A 34 -3.65 4.06 -2.46
C VAL A 34 -3.85 2.94 -3.45
N SER A 35 -3.40 1.75 -3.09
CA SER A 35 -3.63 0.54 -3.89
C SER A 35 -4.22 -0.55 -3.01
N GLU A 36 -5.31 -1.14 -3.45
CA GLU A 36 -5.96 -2.27 -2.79
C GLU A 36 -6.71 -3.08 -3.84
N TRP A 37 -6.49 -4.38 -3.84
CA TRP A 37 -7.07 -5.28 -4.83
C TRP A 37 -8.50 -5.68 -4.51
N ASP A 38 -8.81 -5.88 -3.22
CA ASP A 38 -10.12 -6.37 -2.80
C ASP A 38 -11.16 -5.26 -2.86
N LYS A 39 -12.21 -5.49 -3.63
CA LYS A 39 -13.25 -4.49 -3.85
C LYS A 39 -14.05 -4.16 -2.59
N PHE A 40 -14.22 -5.13 -1.69
CA PHE A 40 -14.94 -4.88 -0.44
C PHE A 40 -14.12 -4.01 0.50
N ALA A 41 -12.80 -4.28 0.57
CA ALA A 41 -11.90 -3.44 1.35
C ALA A 41 -11.85 -2.02 0.78
N GLN A 42 -11.84 -1.88 -0.54
CA GLN A 42 -11.87 -0.56 -1.19
C GLN A 42 -13.10 0.25 -0.75
N LYS A 43 -14.28 -0.39 -0.70
CA LYS A 43 -15.50 0.32 -0.30
C LYS A 43 -15.41 0.83 1.12
N THR A 44 -14.91 0.01 2.03
CA THR A 44 -14.72 0.42 3.41
C THR A 44 -13.72 1.56 3.51
N TYR A 45 -12.63 1.45 2.79
CA TYR A 45 -11.60 2.49 2.76
C TYR A 45 -12.19 3.82 2.30
N GLU A 46 -12.92 3.80 1.17
CA GLU A 46 -13.51 5.02 0.62
C GLU A 46 -14.56 5.63 1.55
N ALA A 47 -15.24 4.81 2.34
CA ALA A 47 -16.21 5.32 3.30
C ALA A 47 -15.54 6.10 4.44
N ASN A 48 -14.30 5.78 4.75
CA ASN A 48 -13.58 6.35 5.88
C ASN A 48 -12.59 7.45 5.50
N PHE A 49 -12.15 7.49 4.25
CA PHE A 49 -11.16 8.48 3.81
C PHE A 49 -11.71 9.26 2.61
N LYS A 50 -11.71 10.57 2.74
CA LYS A 50 -12.28 11.46 1.70
C LYS A 50 -11.19 11.99 0.79
N ASP A 51 -10.57 11.08 0.06
CA ASP A 51 -9.51 11.43 -0.88
C ASP A 51 -10.10 11.98 -2.19
N ASN A 52 -9.31 12.78 -2.89
CA ASN A 52 -9.73 13.33 -4.19
C ASN A 52 -9.17 12.52 -5.36
N PHE A 53 -8.80 11.28 -5.12
CA PHE A 53 -8.31 10.36 -6.15
C PHE A 53 -8.94 9.00 -5.93
N LYS A 54 -8.90 8.16 -6.95
CA LYS A 54 -9.44 6.81 -6.86
C LYS A 54 -8.40 5.84 -6.31
N ILE A 55 -8.87 4.83 -5.58
CA ILE A 55 -8.02 3.73 -5.15
C ILE A 55 -7.63 2.94 -6.39
N ALA A 56 -6.33 2.72 -6.56
CA ALA A 56 -5.83 1.85 -7.61
C ALA A 56 -6.06 0.39 -7.20
N GLY A 57 -6.26 -0.46 -8.20
CA GLY A 57 -6.54 -1.87 -7.94
C GLY A 57 -5.29 -2.70 -7.76
N ASP A 58 -5.12 -3.68 -8.65
CA ASP A 58 -4.02 -4.65 -8.59
C ASP A 58 -2.66 -3.97 -8.78
N ILE A 59 -1.83 -4.01 -7.75
CA ILE A 59 -0.52 -3.35 -7.76
C ILE A 59 0.41 -3.95 -8.83
N THR A 60 0.21 -5.21 -9.20
CA THR A 60 1.06 -5.85 -10.21
C THR A 60 0.86 -5.24 -11.59
N LYS A 61 -0.24 -4.55 -11.81
CA LYS A 61 -0.58 -3.92 -13.09
C LYS A 61 -0.33 -2.42 -13.12
N ILE A 62 0.19 -1.87 -12.04
CA ILE A 62 0.44 -0.43 -11.94
C ILE A 62 1.88 -0.15 -12.27
N ASP A 63 2.10 0.79 -13.19
CA ASP A 63 3.44 1.24 -13.55
C ASP A 63 3.93 2.19 -12.46
N GLU A 64 5.17 2.02 -12.02
CA GLU A 64 5.74 2.88 -10.99
C GLU A 64 5.81 4.34 -11.43
N ASP A 65 5.88 4.59 -12.75
CA ASP A 65 5.87 5.96 -13.28
C ASP A 65 4.54 6.65 -13.07
N ASP A 66 3.45 5.89 -12.91
CA ASP A 66 2.11 6.46 -12.70
C ASP A 66 1.84 6.79 -11.24
N ILE A 67 2.74 6.46 -10.34
CA ILE A 67 2.61 6.76 -8.93
C ILE A 67 3.27 8.11 -8.65
N PRO A 68 2.56 9.04 -7.97
CA PRO A 68 3.15 10.33 -7.62
C PRO A 68 4.38 10.15 -6.71
N GLU A 69 5.26 11.16 -6.68
CA GLU A 69 6.38 11.18 -5.77
C GLU A 69 5.90 11.11 -4.31
N PHE A 70 6.64 10.38 -3.48
CA PHE A 70 6.26 10.20 -2.09
C PHE A 70 7.51 10.05 -1.20
N ASP A 71 7.32 10.31 0.08
CA ASP A 71 8.38 10.23 1.09
C ASP A 71 8.29 8.95 1.91
N ILE A 72 7.08 8.44 2.12
CA ILE A 72 6.82 7.29 2.99
C ILE A 72 5.98 6.27 2.24
N CYS A 73 6.43 5.03 2.24
CA CYS A 73 5.67 3.91 1.69
C CYS A 73 5.10 3.08 2.83
N LEU A 74 3.78 3.01 2.92
CA LEU A 74 3.10 2.09 3.84
C LEU A 74 2.77 0.84 3.03
N ALA A 75 3.28 -0.30 3.45
CA ALA A 75 3.16 -1.52 2.66
C ALA A 75 2.86 -2.74 3.53
N GLY A 76 1.59 -2.85 3.92
CA GLY A 76 1.13 -4.00 4.68
C GLY A 76 0.83 -5.19 3.78
N PHE A 77 1.82 -5.65 3.01
CA PHE A 77 1.58 -6.72 2.06
C PHE A 77 1.16 -8.02 2.75
N PRO A 78 0.44 -8.92 2.03
CA PRO A 78 -0.03 -10.17 2.65
C PRO A 78 1.12 -11.02 3.18
N CYS A 79 1.04 -11.36 4.47
CA CYS A 79 2.09 -12.10 5.14
C CYS A 79 1.81 -13.60 5.24
N GLN A 80 0.68 -14.08 4.74
CA GLN A 80 0.28 -15.47 4.88
C GLN A 80 1.32 -16.44 4.30
N ALA A 81 2.03 -16.00 3.26
CA ALA A 81 3.05 -16.83 2.63
C ALA A 81 4.25 -17.10 3.56
N PHE A 82 4.50 -16.21 4.53
CA PHE A 82 5.69 -16.24 5.35
C PHE A 82 5.42 -16.49 6.84
N SER A 83 4.17 -16.33 7.28
CA SER A 83 3.84 -16.44 8.71
C SER A 83 3.70 -17.92 9.12
N LEU A 84 3.84 -18.17 10.44
CA LEU A 84 3.62 -19.50 11.00
C LEU A 84 2.19 -19.98 10.82
N ALA A 85 1.23 -19.06 10.80
CA ALA A 85 -0.18 -19.40 10.66
C ALA A 85 -0.58 -19.66 9.21
N GLY A 86 0.26 -19.30 8.23
CA GLY A 86 -0.02 -19.53 6.83
C GLY A 86 0.61 -20.83 6.33
N LYS A 87 0.54 -21.02 5.02
CA LYS A 87 1.07 -22.23 4.37
C LYS A 87 2.59 -22.19 4.20
N ARG A 88 3.21 -21.07 4.48
CA ARG A 88 4.66 -20.88 4.40
C ARG A 88 5.23 -21.17 3.02
N MET A 89 4.47 -20.85 1.98
CA MET A 89 4.91 -21.07 0.61
C MET A 89 5.90 -20.01 0.11
N GLY A 90 6.07 -18.94 0.88
CA GLY A 90 7.02 -17.90 0.51
C GLY A 90 6.62 -17.20 -0.78
N PHE A 91 7.59 -17.06 -1.70
CA PHE A 91 7.36 -16.35 -2.95
C PHE A 91 6.47 -17.11 -3.92
N ASP A 92 6.17 -18.36 -3.65
CA ASP A 92 5.35 -19.20 -4.55
C ASP A 92 3.89 -19.28 -4.13
N ASP A 93 3.48 -18.51 -3.11
CA ASP A 93 2.11 -18.56 -2.60
C ASP A 93 1.14 -17.85 -3.54
N ASP A 94 0.12 -18.59 -3.98
CA ASP A 94 -0.95 -18.07 -4.83
C ASP A 94 -2.26 -17.97 -4.07
N TYR A 95 -2.99 -16.88 -4.30
CA TYR A 95 -4.30 -16.68 -3.68
C TYR A 95 -5.18 -15.89 -4.65
N LYS A 96 -6.32 -16.50 -5.06
CA LYS A 96 -7.28 -15.87 -5.98
C LYS A 96 -6.61 -15.34 -7.26
N GLY A 97 -5.62 -16.07 -7.76
CA GLY A 97 -4.90 -15.67 -8.97
C GLY A 97 -3.79 -14.66 -8.73
N LEU A 98 -3.55 -14.28 -7.47
CA LEU A 98 -2.41 -13.43 -7.10
C LEU A 98 -1.34 -14.27 -6.45
N CYS A 99 -0.10 -14.11 -6.88
CA CYS A 99 1.03 -14.74 -6.22
C CYS A 99 1.46 -13.87 -5.03
N ARG A 100 0.92 -14.18 -3.85
CA ARG A 100 1.14 -13.35 -2.65
C ARG A 100 2.61 -13.24 -2.27
N GLY A 101 3.38 -14.31 -2.53
CA GLY A 101 4.80 -14.29 -2.22
C GLY A 101 5.60 -13.30 -3.06
N THR A 102 5.14 -13.01 -4.28
CA THR A 102 5.84 -12.07 -5.17
C THR A 102 5.36 -10.64 -5.02
N LEU A 103 4.27 -10.40 -4.28
CA LEU A 103 3.77 -9.03 -4.07
C LEU A 103 4.79 -8.15 -3.34
N PHE A 104 5.64 -8.75 -2.53
CA PHE A 104 6.75 -8.03 -1.91
C PHE A 104 7.65 -7.38 -2.97
N GLN A 105 7.84 -8.05 -4.10
CA GLN A 105 8.70 -7.53 -5.17
C GLN A 105 8.11 -6.28 -5.82
N ASP A 106 6.79 -6.13 -5.81
CA ASP A 106 6.16 -4.91 -6.29
C ASP A 106 6.50 -3.73 -5.38
N VAL A 107 6.58 -3.96 -4.07
CA VAL A 107 7.04 -2.93 -3.14
C VAL A 107 8.47 -2.53 -3.48
N VAL A 108 9.34 -3.52 -3.72
CA VAL A 108 10.74 -3.26 -4.08
C VAL A 108 10.81 -2.45 -5.37
N ARG A 109 10.07 -2.87 -6.40
CA ARG A 109 10.04 -2.18 -7.69
C ARG A 109 9.67 -0.71 -7.56
N ILE A 110 8.59 -0.44 -6.83
CA ILE A 110 8.09 0.91 -6.63
C ILE A 110 9.07 1.74 -5.81
N CYS A 111 9.60 1.17 -4.75
CA CYS A 111 10.50 1.91 -3.86
C CYS A 111 11.89 2.11 -4.48
N GLU A 112 12.34 1.21 -5.33
CA GLU A 112 13.60 1.43 -6.06
C GLU A 112 13.47 2.60 -7.04
N HIS A 113 12.29 2.73 -7.65
CA HIS A 113 12.06 3.83 -8.60
C HIS A 113 11.96 5.17 -7.89
N HIS A 114 11.19 5.24 -6.81
CA HIS A 114 10.88 6.51 -6.13
C HIS A 114 11.84 6.85 -5.00
N LYS A 115 12.52 5.87 -4.43
CA LYS A 115 13.51 6.07 -3.35
C LYS A 115 12.95 6.87 -2.18
N PRO A 116 11.89 6.36 -1.53
CA PRO A 116 11.30 7.07 -0.39
C PRO A 116 12.26 7.09 0.80
N LYS A 117 11.99 8.00 1.73
CA LYS A 117 12.78 8.12 2.95
C LYS A 117 12.50 6.98 3.93
N VAL A 118 11.28 6.46 3.93
CA VAL A 118 10.84 5.43 4.88
C VAL A 118 9.96 4.43 4.16
N ILE A 119 10.15 3.16 4.50
CA ILE A 119 9.26 2.06 4.11
C ILE A 119 8.80 1.42 5.41
N PHE A 120 7.48 1.38 5.60
CA PHE A 120 6.89 0.84 6.82
C PHE A 120 6.08 -0.41 6.50
#